data_133aa6a0d73404b68fed9ff9f47b27d8
#
_entry.id   133aa6a0d73404b68fed9ff9f47b27d8
#
_cell.length_a   1.000
_cell.length_b   1.000
_cell.length_c   1.000
_cell.angle_alpha   90.00
_cell.angle_beta   90.00
_cell.angle_gamma   90.00
#
_symmetry.space_group_name_H-M   'P 1'
#
loop_
_entity.id
_entity.type
_entity.pdbx_description
1 polymer ?
#
loop_
_entity_poly.entity_id
_entity_poly.type
_entity_poly.pdbx_seq_one_letter_code
_entity_poly.pdbx_strand_id
1 'polypeptide(L)'
;MKTKRILNCILILTFLISSLIFVQPAQASTGKYHIKVNRLANTVTVYERQNDGSYKPIKAMLCSSGGHLTPLGTYKTQVKYRWRSLFYNAYGQYATRIVGNVLFHSVPFYKPNPDTLMKGQFEMLGSVASHGCVRLATADAKWIYDNCSYGTKVTIYASKDPGPLGKPEATPYPKYTGYDPTDIWSLGIPEPQTVATPPIITAPKKITLSKSDYSYDLLKGVKATSHDGKDITNDIEIEDNIDFEISGRYTVKYTVTDKNGNTASASTVAIIK
;
A
#
# COMPACT_ATOMS: atom_id res chain seq x y z
N MET A 1 -5.67 17.37 72.25
CA MET A 1 -4.67 16.65 71.42
C MET A 1 -5.24 15.52 70.50
N LYS A 2 -6.55 15.35 70.34
CA LYS A 2 -7.13 14.30 69.48
C LYS A 2 -7.56 14.76 68.09
N THR A 3 -7.75 16.05 67.85
CA THR A 3 -8.24 16.62 66.57
C THR A 3 -7.16 16.82 65.53
N LYS A 4 -5.87 16.92 65.86
CA LYS A 4 -4.77 17.08 64.90
C LYS A 4 -4.36 15.77 64.17
N ARG A 5 -4.69 14.59 64.74
CA ARG A 5 -4.35 13.29 64.10
C ARG A 5 -5.36 12.85 63.03
N ILE A 6 -6.57 13.34 63.08
CA ILE A 6 -7.62 13.00 62.09
C ILE A 6 -7.42 13.81 60.82
N LEU A 7 -6.92 15.05 60.93
CA LEU A 7 -6.70 15.91 59.73
C LEU A 7 -5.55 15.42 58.86
N ASN A 8 -4.51 14.79 59.47
CA ASN A 8 -3.39 14.24 58.70
C ASN A 8 -3.72 12.93 57.95
N CYS A 9 -4.70 12.14 58.43
CA CYS A 9 -5.12 10.92 57.74
C CYS A 9 -5.99 11.22 56.53
N ILE A 10 -6.75 12.31 56.52
CA ILE A 10 -7.59 12.71 55.37
C ILE A 10 -6.74 13.30 54.24
N LEU A 11 -5.63 14.00 54.56
CA LEU A 11 -4.73 14.57 53.54
C LEU A 11 -3.89 13.49 52.79
N ILE A 12 -3.62 12.34 53.43
CA ILE A 12 -2.88 11.24 52.81
C ILE A 12 -3.78 10.40 51.90
N LEU A 13 -5.09 10.32 52.19
CA LEU A 13 -6.04 9.54 51.40
C LEU A 13 -6.45 10.23 50.09
N THR A 14 -6.33 11.57 50.03
CA THR A 14 -6.65 12.33 48.80
C THR A 14 -5.52 12.32 47.76
N PHE A 15 -4.29 11.94 48.15
CA PHE A 15 -3.16 11.91 47.22
C PHE A 15 -2.94 10.56 46.53
N LEU A 16 -3.68 9.53 46.95
CA LEU A 16 -3.58 8.16 46.40
C LEU A 16 -4.60 7.84 45.25
N ILE A 17 -5.46 8.80 44.91
CA ILE A 17 -6.51 8.60 43.89
C ILE A 17 -6.15 9.21 42.53
N SER A 18 -5.02 9.90 42.37
CA SER A 18 -4.66 10.64 41.15
C SER A 18 -3.73 9.90 40.16
N SER A 19 -3.53 8.59 40.33
CA SER A 19 -2.80 7.79 39.31
C SER A 19 -3.69 6.73 38.66
N LEU A 20 -4.92 7.08 38.29
CA LEU A 20 -5.61 6.38 37.23
C LEU A 20 -4.89 6.73 35.92
N ILE A 21 -3.89 5.93 35.58
CA ILE A 21 -3.34 5.89 34.25
C ILE A 21 -4.51 5.54 33.33
N PHE A 22 -5.08 6.55 32.68
CA PHE A 22 -5.92 6.34 31.50
C PHE A 22 -5.01 5.69 30.44
N VAL A 23 -4.95 4.37 30.44
CA VAL A 23 -4.50 3.63 29.28
C VAL A 23 -5.56 3.93 28.22
N GLN A 24 -5.29 4.94 27.41
CA GLN A 24 -6.10 5.13 26.19
C GLN A 24 -5.98 3.82 25.40
N PRO A 25 -7.11 3.16 25.10
CA PRO A 25 -7.05 2.02 24.19
C PRO A 25 -6.38 2.52 22.93
N ALA A 26 -5.32 1.81 22.48
CA ALA A 26 -4.66 2.08 21.23
C ALA A 26 -5.75 2.24 20.16
N GLN A 27 -5.85 3.45 19.61
CA GLN A 27 -6.91 3.79 18.66
C GLN A 27 -6.75 2.84 17.47
N ALA A 28 -7.58 1.80 17.43
CA ALA A 28 -7.55 0.81 16.38
C ALA A 28 -7.72 1.56 15.05
N SER A 29 -6.80 1.34 14.12
CA SER A 29 -6.87 1.91 12.77
C SER A 29 -8.29 1.72 12.24
N THR A 30 -9.03 2.82 12.11
CA THR A 30 -10.43 2.83 11.66
C THR A 30 -10.58 2.65 10.15
N GLY A 31 -9.60 2.03 9.50
CA GLY A 31 -9.59 1.80 8.06
C GLY A 31 -10.78 0.95 7.62
N LYS A 32 -11.38 1.32 6.48
CA LYS A 32 -12.48 0.57 5.88
C LYS A 32 -12.12 -0.90 5.63
N TYR A 33 -10.87 -1.16 5.23
CA TYR A 33 -10.40 -2.49 4.88
C TYR A 33 -9.24 -2.96 5.75
N HIS A 34 -9.14 -4.31 5.89
CA HIS A 34 -7.99 -5.01 6.40
C HIS A 34 -7.61 -6.10 5.39
N ILE A 35 -6.40 -6.05 4.86
CA ILE A 35 -5.88 -7.03 3.90
C ILE A 35 -5.08 -8.09 4.68
N LYS A 36 -5.37 -9.36 4.46
CA LYS A 36 -4.56 -10.47 5.00
C LYS A 36 -3.92 -11.25 3.86
N VAL A 37 -2.61 -11.36 3.89
CA VAL A 37 -1.80 -12.09 2.90
C VAL A 37 -1.32 -13.39 3.52
N ASN A 38 -1.77 -14.50 3.00
CA ASN A 38 -1.25 -15.82 3.34
C ASN A 38 -0.15 -16.21 2.36
N ARG A 39 1.11 -16.01 2.77
CA ARG A 39 2.26 -16.26 1.90
C ARG A 39 2.52 -17.74 1.59
N LEU A 40 1.99 -18.65 2.42
CA LEU A 40 2.14 -20.10 2.22
C LEU A 40 1.08 -20.64 1.25
N ALA A 41 -0.19 -20.26 1.45
CA ALA A 41 -1.29 -20.64 0.55
C ALA A 41 -1.34 -19.80 -0.73
N ASN A 42 -0.55 -18.72 -0.82
CA ASN A 42 -0.59 -17.75 -1.94
C ASN A 42 -1.98 -17.18 -2.19
N THR A 43 -2.61 -16.69 -1.12
CA THR A 43 -3.97 -16.13 -1.13
C THR A 43 -3.97 -14.80 -0.36
N VAL A 44 -4.64 -13.81 -0.93
CA VAL A 44 -4.96 -12.55 -0.26
C VAL A 44 -6.44 -12.54 0.06
N THR A 45 -6.81 -12.25 1.31
CA THR A 45 -8.20 -12.05 1.71
C THR A 45 -8.39 -10.60 2.17
N VAL A 46 -9.34 -9.92 1.56
CA VAL A 46 -9.76 -8.57 1.97
C VAL A 46 -10.96 -8.69 2.90
N TYR A 47 -10.87 -7.96 4.00
CA TYR A 47 -11.95 -7.85 4.99
C TYR A 47 -12.44 -6.41 5.02
N GLU A 48 -13.75 -6.22 5.05
CA GLU A 48 -14.40 -4.93 5.19
C GLU A 48 -14.91 -4.75 6.61
N ARG A 49 -14.70 -3.55 7.16
CA ARG A 49 -15.17 -3.18 8.49
C ARG A 49 -16.69 -2.99 8.48
N GLN A 50 -17.36 -3.64 9.42
CA GLN A 50 -18.79 -3.53 9.64
C GLN A 50 -19.13 -2.41 10.62
N ASN A 51 -20.42 -2.06 10.73
CA ASN A 51 -20.88 -0.99 11.62
C ASN A 51 -20.62 -1.30 13.12
N ASP A 52 -20.57 -2.59 13.49
CA ASP A 52 -20.25 -3.05 14.85
C ASP A 52 -18.73 -3.06 15.14
N GLY A 53 -17.91 -2.64 14.15
CA GLY A 53 -16.45 -2.62 14.24
C GLY A 53 -15.77 -3.95 13.91
N SER A 54 -16.51 -5.03 13.71
CA SER A 54 -15.97 -6.32 13.24
C SER A 54 -15.51 -6.24 11.80
N TYR A 55 -14.77 -7.26 11.33
CA TYR A 55 -14.28 -7.35 9.95
C TYR A 55 -14.83 -8.62 9.29
N LYS A 56 -15.58 -8.45 8.21
CA LYS A 56 -16.13 -9.53 7.39
C LYS A 56 -15.28 -9.74 6.13
N PRO A 57 -14.91 -10.99 5.78
CA PRO A 57 -14.21 -11.27 4.52
C PRO A 57 -15.14 -11.01 3.34
N ILE A 58 -14.66 -10.23 2.36
CA ILE A 58 -15.46 -9.80 1.18
C ILE A 58 -14.85 -10.23 -0.14
N LYS A 59 -13.55 -10.48 -0.19
CA LYS A 59 -12.86 -10.81 -1.44
C LYS A 59 -11.64 -11.68 -1.17
N ALA A 60 -11.48 -12.76 -1.92
CA ALA A 60 -10.25 -13.52 -2.02
C ALA A 60 -9.58 -13.26 -3.37
N MET A 61 -8.25 -13.19 -3.38
CA MET A 61 -7.44 -12.97 -4.57
C MET A 61 -6.34 -14.03 -4.62
N LEU A 62 -6.13 -14.61 -5.78
CA LEU A 62 -4.98 -15.48 -6.01
C LEU A 62 -3.72 -14.63 -6.09
N CYS A 63 -2.66 -15.00 -5.39
CA CYS A 63 -1.40 -14.24 -5.44
C CYS A 63 -0.18 -15.15 -5.62
N SER A 64 0.94 -14.55 -6.01
CA SER A 64 2.26 -15.17 -5.92
C SER A 64 3.12 -14.38 -4.95
N SER A 65 3.46 -15.02 -3.83
CA SER A 65 4.37 -14.47 -2.83
C SER A 65 5.83 -14.86 -3.11
N GLY A 66 6.76 -14.31 -2.35
CA GLY A 66 8.15 -14.74 -2.31
C GLY A 66 8.41 -15.86 -1.28
N GLY A 67 7.36 -16.53 -0.77
CA GLY A 67 7.51 -17.50 0.29
C GLY A 67 8.14 -16.88 1.54
N HIS A 68 9.29 -17.38 1.98
CA HIS A 68 10.01 -16.85 3.15
C HIS A 68 10.56 -15.43 2.94
N LEU A 69 10.76 -14.99 1.70
CA LEU A 69 11.20 -13.64 1.36
C LEU A 69 10.09 -12.60 1.53
N THR A 70 8.81 -13.00 1.56
CA THR A 70 7.69 -12.11 1.92
C THR A 70 7.61 -12.04 3.45
N PRO A 71 7.92 -10.88 4.09
CA PRO A 71 8.09 -10.81 5.54
C PRO A 71 6.77 -10.99 6.27
N LEU A 72 6.79 -11.80 7.35
CA LEU A 72 5.65 -11.91 8.26
C LEU A 72 5.50 -10.63 9.08
N GLY A 73 4.27 -10.27 9.42
CA GLY A 73 4.01 -9.12 10.29
C GLY A 73 2.73 -8.38 9.96
N THR A 74 2.55 -7.25 10.64
CA THR A 74 1.44 -6.33 10.40
C THR A 74 2.01 -4.98 9.99
N TYR A 75 1.58 -4.53 8.83
CA TYR A 75 2.03 -3.34 8.14
C TYR A 75 0.84 -2.44 7.79
N LYS A 76 1.11 -1.35 7.10
CA LYS A 76 0.11 -0.47 6.51
C LYS A 76 0.48 -0.20 5.05
N THR A 77 -0.53 -0.11 4.17
CA THR A 77 -0.31 0.36 2.81
C THR A 77 0.32 1.74 2.82
N GLN A 78 1.21 1.98 1.88
CA GLN A 78 1.91 3.24 1.69
C GLN A 78 1.59 3.80 0.31
N VAL A 79 2.60 4.35 -0.34
CA VAL A 79 2.53 4.97 -1.66
C VAL A 79 2.05 4.01 -2.73
N LYS A 80 1.43 4.57 -3.75
CA LYS A 80 0.89 3.86 -4.91
C LYS A 80 1.62 4.30 -6.18
N TYR A 81 1.74 3.39 -7.12
CA TYR A 81 2.38 3.62 -8.41
C TYR A 81 1.50 3.05 -9.52
N ARG A 82 1.16 3.85 -10.52
CA ARG A 82 0.45 3.32 -11.70
C ARG A 82 1.30 2.25 -12.40
N TRP A 83 2.59 2.54 -12.58
CA TRP A 83 3.64 1.63 -13.00
C TRP A 83 4.82 1.71 -12.05
N ARG A 84 5.39 0.57 -11.67
CA ARG A 84 6.59 0.49 -10.84
C ARG A 84 7.64 -0.36 -11.53
N SER A 85 8.85 0.18 -11.66
CA SER A 85 10.02 -0.61 -12.01
C SER A 85 10.31 -1.64 -10.91
N LEU A 86 10.54 -2.87 -11.31
CA LEU A 86 10.84 -4.02 -10.48
C LEU A 86 12.26 -4.52 -10.78
N PHE A 87 12.71 -5.55 -10.05
CA PHE A 87 13.96 -6.22 -10.38
C PHE A 87 13.95 -6.78 -11.80
N TYR A 88 15.12 -6.93 -12.39
CA TYR A 88 15.35 -7.51 -13.72
C TYR A 88 14.65 -6.78 -14.87
N ASN A 89 14.61 -5.45 -14.81
CA ASN A 89 13.97 -4.60 -15.84
C ASN A 89 12.51 -4.99 -16.14
N ALA A 90 11.80 -5.46 -15.13
CA ALA A 90 10.37 -5.73 -15.19
C ALA A 90 9.57 -4.56 -14.61
N TYR A 91 8.27 -4.54 -14.91
CA TYR A 91 7.35 -3.51 -14.43
C TYR A 91 6.07 -4.14 -13.88
N GLY A 92 5.54 -3.56 -12.78
CA GLY A 92 4.24 -3.93 -12.23
C GLY A 92 3.25 -2.77 -12.33
N GLN A 93 2.00 -3.08 -12.71
CA GLN A 93 0.91 -2.10 -12.70
C GLN A 93 0.28 -2.03 -11.31
N TYR A 94 -0.39 -0.90 -11.03
CA TYR A 94 -1.21 -0.70 -9.83
C TYR A 94 -0.49 -1.14 -8.56
N ALA A 95 0.77 -0.77 -8.46
CA ALA A 95 1.59 -1.16 -7.33
C ALA A 95 1.21 -0.36 -6.07
N THR A 96 1.09 -1.04 -4.93
CA THR A 96 0.85 -0.44 -3.61
C THR A 96 1.89 -0.96 -2.64
N ARG A 97 2.71 -0.07 -2.07
CA ARG A 97 3.77 -0.46 -1.14
C ARG A 97 3.19 -0.97 0.18
N ILE A 98 3.79 -2.02 0.71
CA ILE A 98 3.46 -2.62 2.01
C ILE A 98 4.54 -2.25 3.02
N VAL A 99 5.79 -2.64 2.75
CA VAL A 99 6.95 -2.38 3.62
C VAL A 99 8.23 -2.51 2.79
N GLY A 100 9.18 -1.58 2.95
CA GLY A 100 10.44 -1.59 2.21
C GLY A 100 10.21 -1.68 0.71
N ASN A 101 10.79 -2.67 0.07
CA ASN A 101 10.60 -2.97 -1.36
C ASN A 101 9.48 -4.00 -1.64
N VAL A 102 8.71 -4.38 -0.62
CA VAL A 102 7.59 -5.33 -0.76
C VAL A 102 6.31 -4.58 -1.13
N LEU A 103 5.73 -4.92 -2.27
CA LEU A 103 4.54 -4.28 -2.82
C LEU A 103 3.46 -5.33 -3.15
N PHE A 104 2.20 -4.92 -3.14
CA PHE A 104 1.20 -5.49 -4.03
C PHE A 104 1.43 -4.92 -5.43
N HIS A 105 1.38 -5.72 -6.46
CA HIS A 105 1.42 -5.27 -7.86
C HIS A 105 0.87 -6.36 -8.79
N SER A 106 0.57 -5.99 -10.03
CA SER A 106 0.19 -6.96 -11.06
C SER A 106 1.29 -7.99 -11.30
N VAL A 107 0.98 -9.08 -11.98
CA VAL A 107 2.01 -9.91 -12.64
C VAL A 107 2.95 -8.98 -13.44
N PRO A 108 4.26 -9.27 -13.53
CA PRO A 108 5.22 -8.41 -14.22
C PRO A 108 5.00 -8.30 -15.72
N PHE A 109 5.41 -7.16 -16.26
CA PHE A 109 5.45 -6.80 -17.69
C PHE A 109 6.90 -6.50 -18.10
N TYR A 110 7.22 -6.68 -19.40
CA TYR A 110 8.54 -6.31 -19.95
C TYR A 110 8.76 -4.80 -20.07
N LYS A 111 7.67 -4.02 -20.21
CA LYS A 111 7.67 -2.55 -20.31
C LYS A 111 6.49 -2.00 -19.50
N PRO A 112 6.46 -0.70 -19.17
CA PRO A 112 5.28 -0.07 -18.58
C PRO A 112 4.17 0.12 -19.64
N ASN A 113 3.77 -1.01 -20.26
CA ASN A 113 2.76 -1.10 -21.30
C ASN A 113 1.95 -2.39 -21.11
N PRO A 114 0.60 -2.32 -21.08
CA PRO A 114 -0.27 -3.46 -20.80
C PRO A 114 -0.18 -4.60 -21.80
N ASP A 115 0.34 -4.39 -23.01
CA ASP A 115 0.51 -5.40 -24.08
C ASP A 115 1.81 -6.21 -23.95
N THR A 116 2.59 -6.00 -22.90
CA THR A 116 3.90 -6.62 -22.70
C THR A 116 3.97 -7.55 -21.50
N LEU A 117 2.84 -8.20 -21.16
CA LEU A 117 2.76 -9.11 -20.02
C LEU A 117 3.79 -10.25 -20.13
N MET A 118 4.46 -10.56 -19.05
CA MET A 118 5.30 -11.74 -18.91
C MET A 118 4.42 -12.99 -18.71
N LYS A 119 3.97 -13.60 -19.81
CA LYS A 119 3.05 -14.75 -19.81
C LYS A 119 3.43 -15.84 -18.80
N GLY A 120 4.68 -16.31 -18.82
CA GLY A 120 5.14 -17.35 -17.89
C GLY A 120 5.02 -16.96 -16.42
N GLN A 121 5.11 -15.67 -16.10
CA GLN A 121 4.89 -15.18 -14.73
C GLN A 121 3.40 -15.15 -14.38
N PHE A 122 2.52 -14.92 -15.34
CA PHE A 122 1.08 -15.02 -15.16
C PHE A 122 0.64 -16.46 -14.90
N GLU A 123 1.14 -17.40 -15.66
CA GLU A 123 0.85 -18.84 -15.50
C GLU A 123 1.35 -19.40 -14.16
N MET A 124 2.32 -18.74 -13.52
CA MET A 124 2.79 -19.08 -12.18
C MET A 124 1.94 -18.48 -11.04
N LEU A 125 0.90 -17.70 -11.35
CA LEU A 125 0.07 -17.07 -10.31
C LEU A 125 -0.57 -18.15 -9.43
N GLY A 126 -0.50 -17.96 -8.11
CA GLY A 126 -0.94 -18.95 -7.12
C GLY A 126 0.18 -19.82 -6.55
N SER A 127 1.42 -19.66 -7.04
CA SER A 127 2.62 -20.33 -6.53
C SER A 127 3.63 -19.32 -5.94
N VAL A 128 4.66 -19.81 -5.26
CA VAL A 128 5.80 -18.98 -4.81
C VAL A 128 6.64 -18.63 -6.04
N ALA A 129 6.61 -17.36 -6.46
CA ALA A 129 7.25 -16.92 -7.70
C ALA A 129 7.82 -15.50 -7.64
N SER A 130 7.82 -14.82 -6.48
CA SER A 130 8.35 -13.46 -6.34
C SER A 130 9.62 -13.42 -5.49
N HIS A 131 10.28 -12.25 -5.46
CA HIS A 131 11.42 -11.95 -4.59
C HIS A 131 10.99 -11.16 -3.33
N GLY A 132 9.76 -11.39 -2.86
CA GLY A 132 9.20 -10.75 -1.66
C GLY A 132 7.87 -10.05 -1.89
N CYS A 133 7.65 -9.46 -3.05
CA CYS A 133 6.37 -8.82 -3.41
C CYS A 133 5.20 -9.81 -3.45
N VAL A 134 3.99 -9.28 -3.43
CA VAL A 134 2.73 -10.00 -3.57
C VAL A 134 2.18 -9.70 -4.97
N ARG A 135 2.43 -10.61 -5.92
CA ARG A 135 1.96 -10.50 -7.29
C ARG A 135 0.51 -10.93 -7.37
N LEU A 136 -0.29 -10.21 -8.15
CA LEU A 136 -1.73 -10.40 -8.33
C LEU A 136 -2.08 -10.38 -9.82
N ALA A 137 -3.25 -10.88 -10.19
CA ALA A 137 -3.85 -10.51 -11.47
C ALA A 137 -4.07 -8.98 -11.51
N THR A 138 -4.03 -8.38 -12.71
CA THR A 138 -4.12 -6.92 -12.83
C THR A 138 -5.40 -6.35 -12.23
N ALA A 139 -6.55 -7.04 -12.39
CA ALA A 139 -7.80 -6.62 -11.75
C ALA A 139 -7.73 -6.56 -10.23
N ASP A 140 -7.07 -7.53 -9.59
CA ASP A 140 -6.94 -7.60 -8.14
C ASP A 140 -5.92 -6.55 -7.62
N ALA A 141 -4.82 -6.35 -8.33
CA ALA A 141 -3.88 -5.27 -8.03
C ALA A 141 -4.55 -3.90 -8.13
N LYS A 142 -5.32 -3.67 -9.21
CA LYS A 142 -6.12 -2.45 -9.40
C LYS A 142 -7.17 -2.28 -8.31
N TRP A 143 -7.84 -3.36 -7.91
CA TRP A 143 -8.83 -3.27 -6.85
C TRP A 143 -8.20 -2.77 -5.53
N ILE A 144 -7.04 -3.30 -5.12
CA ILE A 144 -6.30 -2.81 -3.94
C ILE A 144 -5.88 -1.35 -4.14
N TYR A 145 -5.35 -1.04 -5.31
CA TYR A 145 -4.89 0.30 -5.67
C TYR A 145 -6.01 1.34 -5.54
N ASP A 146 -7.21 1.05 -6.05
CA ASP A 146 -8.34 1.98 -6.05
C ASP A 146 -9.04 2.09 -4.69
N ASN A 147 -9.18 0.96 -3.98
CA ASN A 147 -10.06 0.87 -2.81
C ASN A 147 -9.32 0.97 -1.47
N CYS A 148 -8.04 0.64 -1.41
CA CYS A 148 -7.26 0.65 -0.17
C CYS A 148 -6.42 1.92 -0.08
N SER A 149 -6.88 2.91 0.70
CA SER A 149 -6.18 4.16 0.94
C SER A 149 -4.84 3.94 1.68
N TYR A 150 -3.97 4.96 1.67
CA TYR A 150 -2.80 5.01 2.54
C TYR A 150 -3.16 4.65 3.98
N GLY A 151 -2.33 3.85 4.64
CA GLY A 151 -2.58 3.43 6.02
C GLY A 151 -3.52 2.23 6.19
N THR A 152 -4.04 1.64 5.10
CA THR A 152 -4.85 0.41 5.17
C THR A 152 -4.02 -0.72 5.80
N LYS A 153 -4.59 -1.39 6.82
CA LYS A 153 -3.90 -2.46 7.55
C LYS A 153 -3.65 -3.66 6.65
N VAL A 154 -2.42 -4.18 6.69
CA VAL A 154 -1.99 -5.40 5.98
C VAL A 154 -1.36 -6.35 6.97
N THR A 155 -1.87 -7.58 7.09
CA THR A 155 -1.25 -8.63 7.89
C THR A 155 -0.75 -9.74 6.97
N ILE A 156 0.56 -10.00 7.00
CA ILE A 156 1.19 -11.09 6.27
C ILE A 156 1.43 -12.24 7.25
N TYR A 157 0.90 -13.41 6.94
CA TYR A 157 1.00 -14.62 7.75
C TYR A 157 1.27 -15.85 6.90
N ALA A 158 1.49 -17.00 7.54
CA ALA A 158 1.70 -18.28 6.87
C ALA A 158 0.77 -19.32 7.45
N SER A 159 -0.08 -19.92 6.61
CA SER A 159 -0.98 -21.03 6.96
C SER A 159 -1.20 -21.93 5.76
N LYS A 160 -1.43 -23.22 5.98
CA LYS A 160 -1.89 -24.15 4.93
C LYS A 160 -3.35 -23.89 4.57
N ASP A 161 -4.16 -23.40 5.51
CA ASP A 161 -5.53 -22.96 5.27
C ASP A 161 -5.53 -21.65 4.49
N PRO A 162 -6.10 -21.58 3.27
CA PRO A 162 -6.12 -20.40 2.44
C PRO A 162 -6.96 -19.24 3.03
N GLY A 163 -7.82 -19.52 3.98
CA GLY A 163 -8.70 -18.55 4.62
C GLY A 163 -10.18 -18.75 4.30
N PRO A 164 -11.05 -17.93 4.87
CA PRO A 164 -12.50 -18.20 4.96
C PRO A 164 -13.24 -18.19 3.62
N LEU A 165 -12.66 -17.62 2.57
CA LEU A 165 -13.23 -17.60 1.20
C LEU A 165 -12.57 -18.63 0.27
N GLY A 166 -11.65 -19.43 0.79
CA GLY A 166 -10.88 -20.39 0.01
C GLY A 166 -9.82 -19.74 -0.87
N LYS A 167 -9.13 -20.57 -1.64
CA LYS A 167 -8.15 -20.14 -2.65
C LYS A 167 -8.85 -20.02 -4.00
N PRO A 168 -8.85 -18.83 -4.63
CA PRO A 168 -9.42 -18.67 -5.96
C PRO A 168 -8.70 -19.54 -7.00
N GLU A 169 -9.43 -19.95 -8.02
CA GLU A 169 -8.85 -20.60 -9.18
C GLU A 169 -8.04 -19.61 -10.02
N ALA A 170 -7.02 -20.13 -10.71
CA ALA A 170 -6.24 -19.32 -11.64
C ALA A 170 -7.08 -18.98 -12.87
N THR A 171 -7.06 -17.72 -13.29
CA THR A 171 -7.65 -17.29 -14.57
C THR A 171 -6.83 -17.90 -15.71
N PRO A 172 -7.44 -18.64 -16.64
CA PRO A 172 -6.74 -19.19 -17.79
C PRO A 172 -6.12 -18.08 -18.64
N TYR A 173 -4.86 -18.26 -19.07
CA TYR A 173 -4.23 -17.33 -20.00
C TYR A 173 -4.68 -17.63 -21.44
N PRO A 174 -5.29 -16.69 -22.17
CA PRO A 174 -5.68 -16.87 -23.55
C PRO A 174 -4.45 -17.06 -24.47
N LYS A 175 -4.55 -17.94 -25.43
CA LYS A 175 -3.42 -18.43 -26.24
C LYS A 175 -2.64 -17.37 -27.04
N TYR A 176 -3.20 -16.15 -27.25
CA TYR A 176 -2.68 -15.17 -28.21
C TYR A 176 -2.77 -13.71 -27.82
N THR A 177 -2.69 -13.38 -26.53
CA THR A 177 -2.69 -11.98 -26.09
C THR A 177 -1.42 -11.65 -25.33
N GLY A 178 -0.86 -10.47 -25.52
CA GLY A 178 0.22 -9.91 -24.70
C GLY A 178 -0.30 -9.27 -23.43
N TYR A 179 -1.61 -9.34 -23.15
CA TYR A 179 -2.31 -8.68 -22.07
C TYR A 179 -2.61 -9.63 -20.91
N ASP A 180 -2.73 -9.08 -19.71
CA ASP A 180 -3.37 -9.76 -18.59
C ASP A 180 -4.87 -9.90 -18.90
N PRO A 181 -5.43 -11.12 -18.92
CA PRO A 181 -6.84 -11.33 -19.29
C PRO A 181 -7.82 -10.67 -18.33
N THR A 182 -7.37 -10.23 -17.15
CA THR A 182 -8.18 -9.51 -16.17
C THR A 182 -8.10 -7.99 -16.33
N ASP A 183 -7.20 -7.47 -17.20
CA ASP A 183 -7.00 -6.04 -17.43
C ASP A 183 -7.95 -5.49 -18.51
N ILE A 184 -9.24 -5.44 -18.20
CA ILE A 184 -10.27 -4.92 -19.11
C ILE A 184 -10.17 -3.41 -19.35
N TRP A 185 -9.46 -2.68 -18.48
CA TRP A 185 -9.33 -1.21 -18.55
C TRP A 185 -8.27 -0.74 -19.53
N SER A 186 -7.31 -1.60 -19.87
CA SER A 186 -6.28 -1.27 -20.87
C SER A 186 -6.81 -1.26 -22.30
N LEU A 187 -8.03 -1.73 -22.51
CA LEU A 187 -8.70 -1.83 -23.81
C LEU A 187 -9.71 -0.67 -23.97
N GLY A 188 -9.24 0.58 -24.08
CA GLY A 188 -10.09 1.69 -24.49
C GLY A 188 -10.43 2.73 -23.44
N ILE A 189 -9.54 3.01 -22.48
CA ILE A 189 -9.68 4.19 -21.64
C ILE A 189 -9.41 5.42 -22.52
N PRO A 190 -10.38 6.33 -22.72
CA PRO A 190 -10.13 7.60 -23.39
C PRO A 190 -9.02 8.35 -22.63
N GLU A 191 -8.07 8.94 -23.34
CA GLU A 191 -7.13 9.91 -22.75
C GLU A 191 -7.92 10.93 -21.94
N PRO A 192 -7.48 11.23 -20.68
CA PRO A 192 -8.15 12.25 -19.87
C PRO A 192 -8.19 13.57 -20.65
N GLN A 193 -9.38 14.09 -20.86
CA GLN A 193 -9.53 15.40 -21.52
C GLN A 193 -8.98 16.47 -20.56
N THR A 194 -7.90 17.12 -20.94
CA THR A 194 -7.24 18.20 -20.19
C THR A 194 -8.13 19.43 -20.18
N VAL A 195 -8.70 19.76 -19.03
CA VAL A 195 -9.34 21.06 -18.75
C VAL A 195 -8.25 22.02 -18.25
N ALA A 196 -8.34 23.28 -18.64
CA ALA A 196 -7.26 24.28 -18.68
C ALA A 196 -6.55 24.66 -17.36
N THR A 197 -6.88 24.10 -16.21
CA THR A 197 -6.23 24.45 -14.93
C THR A 197 -5.76 23.20 -14.19
N PRO A 198 -4.45 22.88 -14.24
CA PRO A 198 -3.88 21.73 -13.56
C PRO A 198 -3.92 21.88 -12.03
N PRO A 199 -3.90 20.78 -11.28
CA PRO A 199 -3.68 20.80 -9.85
C PRO A 199 -2.33 21.39 -9.49
N ILE A 200 -2.16 21.83 -8.25
CA ILE A 200 -0.88 22.31 -7.72
C ILE A 200 -0.29 21.19 -6.86
N ILE A 201 0.97 20.87 -7.09
CA ILE A 201 1.72 19.92 -6.26
C ILE A 201 3.00 20.56 -5.73
N THR A 202 3.27 20.39 -4.45
CA THR A 202 4.52 20.84 -3.80
C THR A 202 5.19 19.65 -3.13
N ALA A 203 6.52 19.57 -3.23
CA ALA A 203 7.31 18.51 -2.63
C ALA A 203 8.65 19.08 -2.09
N PRO A 204 9.26 18.45 -1.06
CA PRO A 204 10.59 18.79 -0.60
C PRO A 204 11.60 18.66 -1.74
N LYS A 205 12.54 19.60 -1.88
CA LYS A 205 13.59 19.49 -2.90
C LYS A 205 14.54 18.31 -2.66
N LYS A 206 14.71 17.91 -1.38
CA LYS A 206 15.61 16.85 -0.96
C LYS A 206 15.13 16.20 0.32
N ILE A 207 15.29 14.87 0.41
CA ILE A 207 15.19 14.08 1.64
C ILE A 207 16.48 13.28 1.85
N THR A 208 16.82 12.97 3.09
CA THR A 208 17.96 12.13 3.42
C THR A 208 17.46 10.97 4.26
N LEU A 209 17.80 9.76 3.87
CA LEU A 209 17.33 8.50 4.44
C LEU A 209 18.55 7.64 4.75
N SER A 210 18.42 6.76 5.73
CA SER A 210 19.36 5.68 6.00
C SER A 210 18.91 4.39 5.28
N LYS A 211 19.82 3.42 5.19
CA LYS A 211 19.52 2.10 4.63
C LYS A 211 18.42 1.35 5.41
N SER A 212 18.19 1.73 6.68
CA SER A 212 17.15 1.14 7.54
C SER A 212 15.77 1.80 7.41
N ASP A 213 15.66 2.92 6.68
CA ASP A 213 14.42 3.70 6.59
C ASP A 213 13.41 3.13 5.58
N TYR A 214 13.30 1.80 5.50
CA TYR A 214 12.39 1.10 4.57
C TYR A 214 10.90 1.49 4.73
N SER A 215 10.52 2.03 5.88
CA SER A 215 9.14 2.44 6.17
C SER A 215 8.92 3.95 6.02
N TYR A 216 9.92 4.69 5.51
CA TYR A 216 9.77 6.12 5.33
C TYR A 216 8.60 6.47 4.41
N ASP A 217 7.79 7.40 4.87
CA ASP A 217 6.66 7.93 4.10
C ASP A 217 7.17 8.94 3.05
N LEU A 218 7.21 8.52 1.79
CA LEU A 218 7.61 9.38 0.68
C LEU A 218 6.63 10.54 0.43
N LEU A 219 5.41 10.51 0.98
CA LEU A 219 4.48 11.64 0.94
C LEU A 219 4.72 12.67 2.06
N LYS A 220 5.63 12.40 2.99
CA LYS A 220 5.94 13.34 4.07
C LYS A 220 6.42 14.69 3.53
N GLY A 221 5.64 15.74 3.79
CA GLY A 221 5.91 17.09 3.30
C GLY A 221 5.54 17.34 1.83
N VAL A 222 4.90 16.37 1.17
CA VAL A 222 4.29 16.55 -0.15
C VAL A 222 2.83 16.94 0.02
N LYS A 223 2.34 17.88 -0.79
CA LYS A 223 0.93 18.30 -0.82
C LYS A 223 0.47 18.48 -2.25
N ALA A 224 -0.77 18.07 -2.53
CA ALA A 224 -1.43 18.35 -3.78
C ALA A 224 -2.83 18.92 -3.56
N THR A 225 -3.17 19.93 -4.35
CA THR A 225 -4.46 20.62 -4.28
C THR A 225 -5.03 20.73 -5.69
N SER A 226 -6.27 20.27 -5.88
CA SER A 226 -7.00 20.47 -7.14
C SER A 226 -7.32 21.94 -7.38
N HIS A 227 -7.71 22.28 -8.62
CA HIS A 227 -8.05 23.66 -8.99
C HIS A 227 -9.18 24.25 -8.17
N ASP A 228 -10.09 23.43 -7.63
CA ASP A 228 -11.20 23.82 -6.75
C ASP A 228 -10.80 23.87 -5.25
N GLY A 229 -9.49 23.79 -4.95
CA GLY A 229 -8.95 23.91 -3.58
C GLY A 229 -9.06 22.66 -2.72
N LYS A 230 -9.54 21.53 -3.26
CA LYS A 230 -9.64 20.27 -2.52
C LYS A 230 -8.27 19.64 -2.36
N ASP A 231 -7.98 19.11 -1.17
CA ASP A 231 -6.77 18.30 -0.92
C ASP A 231 -6.89 16.94 -1.65
N ILE A 232 -5.96 16.69 -2.57
CA ILE A 232 -5.83 15.46 -3.35
C ILE A 232 -4.45 14.82 -3.14
N THR A 233 -3.83 15.08 -2.00
CA THR A 233 -2.49 14.54 -1.65
C THR A 233 -2.49 13.02 -1.65
N ASN A 234 -3.59 12.38 -1.25
CA ASN A 234 -3.72 10.91 -1.24
C ASN A 234 -3.86 10.29 -2.64
N ASP A 235 -4.12 11.10 -3.66
CA ASP A 235 -4.25 10.67 -5.05
C ASP A 235 -2.92 10.79 -5.81
N ILE A 236 -1.82 11.20 -5.13
CA ILE A 236 -0.49 11.30 -5.72
C ILE A 236 0.03 9.91 -6.07
N GLU A 237 0.40 9.74 -7.32
CA GLU A 237 1.19 8.62 -7.82
C GLU A 237 2.67 8.94 -7.66
N ILE A 238 3.46 7.96 -7.20
CA ILE A 238 4.90 8.11 -7.03
C ILE A 238 5.63 7.17 -7.97
N GLU A 239 6.62 7.71 -8.64
CA GLU A 239 7.60 6.97 -9.42
C GLU A 239 8.97 7.20 -8.78
N ASP A 240 9.61 6.14 -8.26
CA ASP A 240 10.95 6.21 -7.68
C ASP A 240 11.77 4.97 -8.07
N ASN A 241 13.08 5.11 -7.96
CA ASN A 241 14.05 4.04 -8.17
C ASN A 241 14.94 3.83 -6.95
N ILE A 242 14.47 4.21 -5.75
CA ILE A 242 15.25 4.08 -4.52
C ILE A 242 15.61 2.60 -4.28
N ASP A 243 16.92 2.36 -4.14
CA ASP A 243 17.46 1.14 -3.59
C ASP A 243 18.02 1.45 -2.20
N PHE A 244 17.37 0.93 -1.16
CA PHE A 244 17.79 1.17 0.22
C PHE A 244 19.07 0.42 0.59
N GLU A 245 19.51 -0.55 -0.19
CA GLU A 245 20.75 -1.29 0.08
C GLU A 245 21.98 -0.55 -0.45
N ILE A 246 21.81 0.34 -1.41
CA ILE A 246 22.90 1.06 -2.07
C ILE A 246 22.85 2.54 -1.67
N SER A 247 23.94 3.05 -1.06
CA SER A 247 24.10 4.47 -0.81
C SER A 247 24.18 5.23 -2.13
N GLY A 248 23.43 6.32 -2.25
CA GLY A 248 23.37 7.04 -3.52
C GLY A 248 22.34 8.16 -3.55
N ARG A 249 22.16 8.73 -4.74
CA ARG A 249 21.16 9.76 -5.04
C ARG A 249 20.12 9.15 -5.97
N TYR A 250 18.87 9.29 -5.60
CA TYR A 250 17.72 8.73 -6.30
C TYR A 250 16.73 9.86 -6.58
N THR A 251 15.94 9.71 -7.62
CA THR A 251 14.86 10.64 -7.93
C THR A 251 13.53 10.04 -7.53
N VAL A 252 12.74 10.80 -6.78
CA VAL A 252 11.33 10.50 -6.50
C VAL A 252 10.51 11.52 -7.29
N LYS A 253 9.67 11.04 -8.20
CA LYS A 253 8.74 11.83 -8.97
C LYS A 253 7.34 11.63 -8.44
N TYR A 254 6.62 12.70 -8.24
CA TYR A 254 5.23 12.73 -7.81
C TYR A 254 4.37 13.19 -8.98
N THR A 255 3.28 12.51 -9.24
CA THR A 255 2.29 12.93 -10.24
C THR A 255 0.92 12.85 -9.61
N VAL A 256 0.09 13.83 -9.81
CA VAL A 256 -1.30 13.85 -9.36
C VAL A 256 -2.22 14.19 -10.51
N THR A 257 -3.35 13.48 -10.59
CA THR A 257 -4.40 13.75 -11.57
C THR A 257 -5.67 14.12 -10.82
N ASP A 258 -6.26 15.24 -11.16
CA ASP A 258 -7.53 15.66 -10.57
C ASP A 258 -8.74 14.94 -11.21
N LYS A 259 -9.93 15.17 -10.65
CA LYS A 259 -11.19 14.56 -11.16
C LYS A 259 -11.53 14.93 -12.60
N ASN A 260 -10.91 15.98 -13.17
CA ASN A 260 -11.12 16.45 -14.53
C ASN A 260 -10.05 15.90 -15.50
N GLY A 261 -9.11 15.08 -15.01
CA GLY A 261 -8.04 14.52 -15.79
C GLY A 261 -6.82 15.44 -15.97
N ASN A 262 -6.78 16.61 -15.32
CA ASN A 262 -5.58 17.46 -15.36
C ASN A 262 -4.49 16.90 -14.46
N THR A 263 -3.24 16.97 -14.91
CA THR A 263 -2.08 16.43 -14.19
C THR A 263 -1.11 17.53 -13.77
N ALA A 264 -0.43 17.31 -12.65
CA ALA A 264 0.75 18.07 -12.23
C ALA A 264 1.83 17.11 -11.70
N SER A 265 3.09 17.53 -11.79
CA SER A 265 4.22 16.72 -11.30
C SER A 265 5.21 17.58 -10.50
N ALA A 266 5.85 16.94 -9.52
CA ALA A 266 6.98 17.47 -8.77
C ALA A 266 8.03 16.38 -8.56
N SER A 267 9.25 16.75 -8.17
CA SER A 267 10.30 15.77 -7.89
C SER A 267 11.10 16.12 -6.64
N THR A 268 11.57 15.07 -5.95
CA THR A 268 12.46 15.14 -4.79
C THR A 268 13.72 14.32 -5.05
N VAL A 269 14.87 14.82 -4.63
CA VAL A 269 16.10 14.02 -4.58
C VAL A 269 16.16 13.30 -3.25
N ALA A 270 16.11 11.96 -3.25
CA ALA A 270 16.38 11.13 -2.09
C ALA A 270 17.87 10.76 -2.03
N ILE A 271 18.50 10.95 -0.87
CA ILE A 271 19.89 10.56 -0.61
C ILE A 271 19.87 9.43 0.41
N ILE A 272 20.35 8.25 0.00
CA ILE A 272 20.56 7.10 0.90
C ILE A 272 21.99 7.13 1.41
N LYS A 273 22.16 7.09 2.74
CA LYS A 273 23.46 7.08 3.45
C LYS A 273 23.79 5.72 4.04
#